data_80febedbe88962200fcd527b8d739362
#
_entry.id   80febedbe88962200fcd527b8d739362
#
_cell.length_a   1.000
_cell.length_b   1.000
_cell.length_c   1.000
_cell.angle_alpha   90.00
_cell.angle_beta   90.00
_cell.angle_gamma   90.00
#
_symmetry.space_group_name_H-M   'P 1'
#
loop_
_entity.id
_entity.type
_entity.pdbx_description
1 polymer ?
#
loop_
_entity_poly.entity_id
_entity_poly.type
_entity_poly.pdbx_seq_one_letter_code
_entity_poly.pdbx_strand_id
1 'polypeptide(L)'
;MKLRQAANHPQLIDPEYAHDSGKFDEVIQTIETIVAGRHKVLVFSSFVKHLDLLRTHLESTGVGFAYLTGSRTQRQREEAVKMFQNKQSCSLFLISLKAGGVGLNLTAADYVFILDPWWNPASEMQALNRAHRIGQENRVFVYRFISNNTIEEKIQKLQERKRELAETFVTSNNPLRSLSEKEMLELFA
;
A
#
# COMPACT_ATOMS: atom_id res chain seq x y z
N MET A 1 0.71 5.62 -16.84
CA MET A 1 1.23 4.44 -16.11
C MET A 1 2.73 4.51 -15.86
N LYS A 2 3.57 4.79 -16.87
CA LYS A 2 5.04 4.86 -16.75
C LYS A 2 5.54 5.84 -15.69
N LEU A 3 4.97 7.07 -15.58
CA LEU A 3 5.39 8.04 -14.57
C LEU A 3 5.23 7.54 -13.13
N ARG A 4 4.16 6.80 -12.83
CA ARG A 4 3.95 6.19 -11.51
C ARG A 4 4.97 5.08 -11.24
N GLN A 5 5.32 4.30 -12.26
CA GLN A 5 6.36 3.28 -12.14
C GLN A 5 7.73 3.94 -11.87
N ALA A 6 8.11 4.98 -12.63
CA ALA A 6 9.35 5.71 -12.40
C ALA A 6 9.43 6.32 -10.99
N ALA A 7 8.33 6.89 -10.50
CA ALA A 7 8.28 7.46 -9.16
C ALA A 7 8.44 6.43 -8.03
N ASN A 8 8.11 5.15 -8.29
CA ASN A 8 8.35 4.08 -7.33
C ASN A 8 9.78 3.54 -7.40
N HIS A 9 10.20 3.13 -8.59
CA HIS A 9 11.56 2.69 -8.87
C HIS A 9 11.81 2.74 -10.38
N PRO A 10 12.89 3.37 -10.87
CA PRO A 10 13.17 3.44 -12.30
C PRO A 10 13.28 2.08 -12.99
N GLN A 11 13.76 1.06 -12.29
CA GLN A 11 13.86 -0.31 -12.80
C GLN A 11 12.50 -0.94 -13.19
N LEU A 12 11.38 -0.36 -12.74
CA LEU A 12 10.05 -0.80 -13.19
C LEU A 12 9.76 -0.45 -14.65
N ILE A 13 10.52 0.51 -15.21
CA ILE A 13 10.44 0.93 -16.62
C ILE A 13 11.63 0.41 -17.41
N ASP A 14 12.82 0.57 -16.86
CA ASP A 14 14.09 0.17 -17.46
C ASP A 14 14.72 -0.95 -16.63
N PRO A 15 14.61 -2.22 -17.02
CA PRO A 15 15.19 -3.34 -16.27
C PRO A 15 16.73 -3.28 -16.11
N GLU A 16 17.42 -2.58 -17.03
CA GLU A 16 18.88 -2.40 -17.00
C GLU A 16 19.33 -1.28 -16.05
N TYR A 17 18.38 -0.56 -15.44
CA TYR A 17 18.71 0.49 -14.48
C TYR A 17 19.39 -0.10 -13.24
N ALA A 18 20.66 0.21 -13.07
CA ALA A 18 21.54 -0.39 -12.07
C ALA A 18 21.77 0.48 -10.82
N HIS A 19 21.08 1.63 -10.73
CA HIS A 19 21.24 2.55 -9.58
C HIS A 19 20.14 2.37 -8.56
N ASP A 20 20.40 2.84 -7.35
CA ASP A 20 19.44 2.83 -6.25
C ASP A 20 18.30 3.83 -6.46
N SER A 21 17.25 3.68 -5.69
CA SER A 21 16.09 4.56 -5.66
C SER A 21 15.86 5.03 -4.24
N GLY A 22 15.98 6.34 -4.00
CA GLY A 22 15.85 6.89 -2.64
C GLY A 22 14.54 6.49 -1.94
N LYS A 23 13.45 6.32 -2.68
CA LYS A 23 12.20 5.79 -2.11
C LYS A 23 12.34 4.31 -1.71
N PHE A 24 13.01 3.51 -2.51
CA PHE A 24 13.21 2.10 -2.22
C PHE A 24 14.13 1.93 -1.01
N ASP A 25 15.19 2.71 -0.92
CA ASP A 25 16.14 2.70 0.21
C ASP A 25 15.43 3.07 1.51
N GLU A 26 14.59 4.11 1.49
CA GLU A 26 13.77 4.52 2.65
C GLU A 26 12.80 3.41 3.10
N VAL A 27 12.19 2.71 2.14
CA VAL A 27 11.31 1.56 2.43
C VAL A 27 12.11 0.45 3.11
N ILE A 28 13.29 0.12 2.59
CA ILE A 28 14.15 -0.94 3.15
C ILE A 28 14.60 -0.57 4.57
N GLN A 29 15.15 0.61 4.79
CA GLN A 29 15.62 1.08 6.11
C GLN A 29 14.50 1.07 7.14
N THR A 30 13.30 1.50 6.73
CA THR A 30 12.13 1.51 7.62
C THR A 30 11.70 0.08 7.95
N ILE A 31 11.71 -0.84 6.98
CA ILE A 31 11.43 -2.27 7.21
C ILE A 31 12.42 -2.85 8.22
N GLU A 32 13.71 -2.66 7.99
CA GLU A 32 14.77 -3.19 8.86
C GLU A 32 14.61 -2.73 10.30
N THR A 33 14.34 -1.43 10.50
CA THR A 33 14.10 -0.85 11.82
C THR A 33 12.91 -1.50 12.53
N ILE A 34 11.79 -1.67 11.82
CA ILE A 34 10.56 -2.22 12.38
C ILE A 34 10.70 -3.73 12.67
N VAL A 35 11.34 -4.47 11.77
CA VAL A 35 11.57 -5.91 11.93
C VAL A 35 12.57 -6.18 13.08
N ALA A 36 13.59 -5.34 13.26
CA ALA A 36 14.49 -5.41 14.41
C ALA A 36 13.73 -5.22 15.74
N GLY A 37 12.67 -4.42 15.75
CA GLY A 37 11.73 -4.26 16.86
C GLY A 37 10.77 -5.45 17.06
N ARG A 38 10.88 -6.52 16.26
CA ARG A 38 10.00 -7.71 16.25
C ARG A 38 8.55 -7.42 15.89
N HIS A 39 8.31 -6.36 15.15
CA HIS A 39 7.00 -6.00 14.63
C HIS A 39 6.70 -6.71 13.30
N LYS A 40 5.41 -6.79 12.95
CA LYS A 40 4.96 -7.36 11.69
C LYS A 40 4.38 -6.29 10.77
N VAL A 41 4.77 -6.36 9.50
CA VAL A 41 4.46 -5.33 8.48
C VAL A 41 3.68 -5.92 7.33
N LEU A 42 2.56 -5.27 6.97
CA LEU A 42 1.90 -5.47 5.68
C LEU A 42 2.44 -4.46 4.69
N VAL A 43 2.85 -4.92 3.53
CA VAL A 43 3.38 -4.06 2.46
C VAL A 43 2.50 -4.17 1.24
N PHE A 44 1.83 -3.08 0.90
CA PHE A 44 0.92 -3.00 -0.25
C PHE A 44 1.53 -2.20 -1.40
N SER A 45 1.42 -2.73 -2.61
CA SER A 45 1.72 -2.00 -3.84
C SER A 45 0.72 -2.34 -4.95
N SER A 46 0.45 -1.37 -5.81
CA SER A 46 -0.30 -1.58 -7.06
C SER A 46 0.55 -2.23 -8.14
N PHE A 47 1.88 -2.19 -8.00
CA PHE A 47 2.84 -2.73 -8.95
C PHE A 47 3.46 -4.03 -8.42
N VAL A 48 3.09 -5.16 -9.03
CA VAL A 48 3.67 -6.47 -8.69
C VAL A 48 5.19 -6.45 -8.86
N LYS A 49 5.71 -5.83 -9.91
CA LYS A 49 7.16 -5.69 -10.13
C LYS A 49 7.88 -4.96 -8.99
N HIS A 50 7.22 -3.99 -8.33
CA HIS A 50 7.81 -3.30 -7.17
C HIS A 50 7.91 -4.25 -5.97
N LEU A 51 6.87 -5.07 -5.75
CA LEU A 51 6.92 -6.13 -4.75
C LEU A 51 7.97 -7.20 -5.07
N ASP A 52 8.19 -7.49 -6.36
CA ASP A 52 9.22 -8.44 -6.80
C ASP A 52 10.64 -7.92 -6.51
N LEU A 53 10.91 -6.62 -6.70
CA LEU A 53 12.19 -6.01 -6.31
C LEU A 53 12.39 -6.14 -4.79
N LEU A 54 11.38 -5.81 -4.01
CA LEU A 54 11.44 -5.93 -2.55
C LEU A 54 11.64 -7.40 -2.13
N ARG A 55 10.94 -8.33 -2.78
CA ARG A 55 11.11 -9.76 -2.56
C ARG A 55 12.55 -10.21 -2.77
N THR A 56 13.15 -9.83 -3.90
CA THR A 56 14.55 -10.17 -4.21
C THR A 56 15.53 -9.67 -3.14
N HIS A 57 15.31 -8.43 -2.67
CA HIS A 57 16.10 -7.86 -1.58
C HIS A 57 15.94 -8.65 -0.27
N LEU A 58 14.70 -8.98 0.12
CA LEU A 58 14.41 -9.72 1.35
C LEU A 58 14.96 -11.16 1.30
N GLU A 59 14.95 -11.81 0.15
CA GLU A 59 15.57 -13.11 -0.06
C GLU A 59 17.08 -13.05 0.17
N SER A 60 17.76 -11.98 -0.26
CA SER A 60 19.20 -11.80 -0.06
C SER A 60 19.59 -11.49 1.39
N THR A 61 18.71 -10.84 2.15
CA THR A 61 18.94 -10.49 3.57
C THR A 61 18.43 -11.53 4.56
N GLY A 62 17.72 -12.57 4.08
CA GLY A 62 17.20 -13.65 4.91
C GLY A 62 16.00 -13.25 5.79
N VAL A 63 15.37 -12.11 5.54
CA VAL A 63 14.17 -11.68 6.26
C VAL A 63 12.97 -12.50 5.80
N GLY A 64 12.29 -13.15 6.73
CA GLY A 64 11.12 -13.99 6.44
C GLY A 64 9.89 -13.19 6.03
N PHE A 65 9.30 -13.55 4.90
CA PHE A 65 8.10 -12.90 4.38
C PHE A 65 7.10 -13.86 3.75
N ALA A 66 5.84 -13.44 3.70
CA ALA A 66 4.79 -14.02 2.86
C ALA A 66 4.57 -13.15 1.61
N TYR A 67 4.11 -13.73 0.51
CA TYR A 67 3.92 -13.04 -0.77
C TYR A 67 2.61 -13.42 -1.42
N LEU A 68 1.77 -12.41 -1.74
CA LEU A 68 0.45 -12.60 -2.31
C LEU A 68 0.18 -11.65 -3.48
N THR A 69 -0.04 -12.24 -4.66
CA THR A 69 -0.50 -11.52 -5.87
C THR A 69 -1.81 -12.11 -6.40
N GLY A 70 -2.38 -11.45 -7.40
CA GLY A 70 -3.65 -11.89 -8.01
C GLY A 70 -3.61 -13.25 -8.70
N SER A 71 -2.42 -13.77 -9.03
CA SER A 71 -2.22 -15.07 -9.68
C SER A 71 -2.26 -16.28 -8.72
N ARG A 72 -2.31 -16.05 -7.40
CA ARG A 72 -2.28 -17.12 -6.40
C ARG A 72 -3.63 -17.81 -6.28
N THR A 73 -3.60 -19.15 -6.14
CA THR A 73 -4.79 -19.96 -5.85
C THR A 73 -5.31 -19.69 -4.44
N GLN A 74 -6.56 -20.06 -4.18
CA GLN A 74 -7.17 -19.91 -2.85
C GLN A 74 -6.34 -20.60 -1.76
N ARG A 75 -5.89 -21.84 -2.00
CA ARG A 75 -5.04 -22.58 -1.08
C ARG A 75 -3.73 -21.85 -0.76
N GLN A 76 -3.05 -21.34 -1.79
CA GLN A 76 -1.80 -20.56 -1.61
C GLN A 76 -2.01 -19.27 -0.81
N ARG A 77 -3.19 -18.62 -0.97
CA ARG A 77 -3.58 -17.46 -0.17
C ARG A 77 -3.71 -17.81 1.30
N GLU A 78 -4.43 -18.88 1.60
CA GLU A 78 -4.65 -19.36 2.97
C GLU A 78 -3.33 -19.77 3.65
N GLU A 79 -2.46 -20.45 2.92
CA GLU A 79 -1.12 -20.84 3.39
C GLU A 79 -0.26 -19.60 3.72
N ALA A 80 -0.27 -18.57 2.83
CA ALA A 80 0.46 -17.34 3.05
C ALA A 80 -0.07 -16.56 4.27
N VAL A 81 -1.39 -16.48 4.43
CA VAL A 81 -2.02 -15.84 5.60
C VAL A 81 -1.65 -16.59 6.88
N LYS A 82 -1.78 -17.91 6.90
CA LYS A 82 -1.41 -18.74 8.05
C LYS A 82 0.06 -18.60 8.42
N MET A 83 0.96 -18.55 7.41
CA MET A 83 2.38 -18.35 7.63
C MET A 83 2.64 -17.00 8.30
N PHE A 84 2.07 -15.92 7.79
CA PHE A 84 2.24 -14.59 8.35
C PHE A 84 1.63 -14.46 9.76
N GLN A 85 0.42 -15.01 9.99
CA GLN A 85 -0.24 -14.91 11.28
C GLN A 85 0.51 -15.68 12.39
N ASN A 86 0.97 -16.89 12.09
CA ASN A 86 1.39 -17.84 13.13
C ASN A 86 2.92 -17.98 13.28
N LYS A 87 3.72 -17.65 12.25
CA LYS A 87 5.18 -17.78 12.32
C LYS A 87 5.83 -16.45 12.71
N GLN A 88 6.57 -16.44 13.82
CA GLN A 88 7.35 -15.27 14.23
C GLN A 88 8.48 -14.96 13.23
N SER A 89 9.05 -15.96 12.58
CA SER A 89 10.07 -15.77 11.53
C SER A 89 9.52 -15.09 10.26
N CYS A 90 8.21 -14.97 10.09
CA CYS A 90 7.57 -14.28 8.98
C CYS A 90 7.13 -12.87 9.42
N SER A 91 8.00 -11.89 9.25
CA SER A 91 7.79 -10.52 9.72
C SER A 91 7.07 -9.64 8.70
N LEU A 92 7.13 -9.98 7.40
CA LEU A 92 6.50 -9.20 6.34
C LEU A 92 5.47 -9.99 5.57
N PHE A 93 4.46 -9.25 5.05
CA PHE A 93 3.56 -9.78 4.05
C PHE A 93 3.45 -8.82 2.87
N LEU A 94 4.02 -9.18 1.74
CA LEU A 94 3.99 -8.43 0.51
C LEU A 94 2.70 -8.75 -0.25
N ILE A 95 1.86 -7.76 -0.50
CA ILE A 95 0.51 -7.96 -1.04
C ILE A 95 0.27 -6.99 -2.18
N SER A 96 -0.10 -7.50 -3.36
CA SER A 96 -0.60 -6.61 -4.41
C SER A 96 -2.00 -6.09 -4.04
N LEU A 97 -2.27 -4.80 -4.28
CA LEU A 97 -3.56 -4.17 -3.91
C LEU A 97 -4.76 -4.92 -4.50
N LYS A 98 -4.64 -5.44 -5.72
CA LYS A 98 -5.70 -6.26 -6.33
C LYS A 98 -5.96 -7.56 -5.57
N ALA A 99 -4.91 -8.20 -5.05
CA ALA A 99 -5.04 -9.44 -4.28
C ALA A 99 -5.57 -9.19 -2.86
N GLY A 100 -5.25 -8.04 -2.29
CA GLY A 100 -5.70 -7.61 -0.95
C GLY A 100 -7.22 -7.36 -0.85
N GLY A 101 -7.94 -7.23 -1.97
CA GLY A 101 -9.39 -6.96 -1.99
C GLY A 101 -10.29 -8.08 -1.46
N VAL A 102 -9.79 -9.28 -1.25
CA VAL A 102 -10.58 -10.46 -0.84
C VAL A 102 -10.37 -10.76 0.65
N GLY A 103 -11.30 -10.36 1.49
CA GLY A 103 -11.59 -10.84 2.86
C GLY A 103 -10.47 -11.32 3.80
N LEU A 104 -9.21 -10.95 3.56
CA LEU A 104 -8.07 -11.40 4.37
C LEU A 104 -8.17 -10.86 5.80
N ASN A 105 -7.92 -11.70 6.79
CA ASN A 105 -7.73 -11.30 8.18
C ASN A 105 -6.23 -11.28 8.49
N LEU A 106 -5.67 -10.10 8.75
CA LEU A 106 -4.22 -9.88 8.92
C LEU A 106 -3.90 -9.12 10.22
N THR A 107 -4.60 -9.47 11.29
CA THR A 107 -4.51 -8.81 12.60
C THR A 107 -3.19 -9.01 13.34
N ALA A 108 -2.30 -9.87 12.85
CA ALA A 108 -0.95 -9.98 13.41
C ALA A 108 -0.06 -8.78 13.10
N ALA A 109 -0.44 -7.94 12.14
CA ALA A 109 0.34 -6.77 11.76
C ALA A 109 -0.04 -5.55 12.59
N ASP A 110 0.96 -4.82 13.02
CA ASP A 110 0.88 -3.52 13.68
C ASP A 110 1.43 -2.37 12.81
N TYR A 111 2.02 -2.71 11.67
CA TYR A 111 2.47 -1.74 10.66
C TYR A 111 1.88 -2.05 9.28
N VAL A 112 1.49 -1.00 8.55
CA VAL A 112 1.00 -1.08 7.18
C VAL A 112 1.75 -0.08 6.31
N PHE A 113 2.38 -0.57 5.25
CA PHE A 113 3.09 0.23 4.26
C PHE A 113 2.28 0.29 2.97
N ILE A 114 2.03 1.50 2.50
CA ILE A 114 1.49 1.78 1.16
C ILE A 114 2.63 2.36 0.34
N LEU A 115 3.16 1.56 -0.58
CA LEU A 115 4.34 1.94 -1.36
C LEU A 115 4.04 2.94 -2.48
N ASP A 116 2.80 2.96 -2.96
CA ASP A 116 2.36 3.86 -4.00
C ASP A 116 0.91 4.32 -3.78
N PRO A 117 0.59 5.61 -3.96
CA PRO A 117 -0.78 6.11 -3.80
C PRO A 117 -1.68 5.54 -4.90
N TRP A 118 -2.90 5.18 -4.53
CA TRP A 118 -3.90 4.65 -5.45
C TRP A 118 -4.92 5.73 -5.82
N TRP A 119 -5.40 5.75 -7.08
CA TRP A 119 -6.42 6.70 -7.53
C TRP A 119 -7.72 6.66 -6.73
N ASN A 120 -8.07 5.46 -6.24
CA ASN A 120 -9.27 5.25 -5.45
C ASN A 120 -8.91 5.10 -3.96
N PRO A 121 -9.22 6.10 -3.11
CA PRO A 121 -8.97 6.04 -1.68
C PRO A 121 -9.65 4.85 -0.99
N ALA A 122 -10.80 4.40 -1.51
CA ALA A 122 -11.52 3.25 -0.96
C ALA A 122 -10.70 1.95 -1.04
N SER A 123 -9.86 1.79 -2.07
CA SER A 123 -8.98 0.61 -2.18
C SER A 123 -7.84 0.63 -1.15
N GLU A 124 -7.31 1.80 -0.80
CA GLU A 124 -6.36 1.94 0.30
C GLU A 124 -7.06 1.66 1.64
N MET A 125 -8.23 2.22 1.85
CA MET A 125 -9.02 1.96 3.06
C MET A 125 -9.34 0.47 3.23
N GLN A 126 -9.66 -0.22 2.14
CA GLN A 126 -9.81 -1.67 2.16
C GLN A 126 -8.53 -2.39 2.62
N ALA A 127 -7.36 -1.97 2.12
CA ALA A 127 -6.07 -2.54 2.54
C ALA A 127 -5.82 -2.29 4.03
N LEU A 128 -6.06 -1.08 4.53
CA LEU A 128 -5.93 -0.73 5.95
C LEU A 128 -6.87 -1.56 6.83
N ASN A 129 -8.12 -1.74 6.42
CA ASN A 129 -9.10 -2.53 7.14
C ASN A 129 -8.78 -4.05 7.20
N ARG A 130 -7.70 -4.53 6.57
CA ARG A 130 -7.19 -5.89 6.75
C ARG A 130 -6.39 -6.06 8.03
N ALA A 131 -5.64 -5.02 8.41
CA ALA A 131 -4.91 -4.99 9.68
C ALA A 131 -5.82 -4.50 10.83
N HIS A 132 -6.59 -3.45 10.59
CA HIS A 132 -7.50 -2.86 11.58
C HIS A 132 -8.89 -3.51 11.49
N ARG A 133 -9.06 -4.63 12.16
CA ARG A 133 -10.31 -5.42 12.22
C ARG A 133 -10.71 -5.71 13.68
N ILE A 134 -11.97 -6.14 13.86
CA ILE A 134 -12.44 -6.67 15.14
C ILE A 134 -11.49 -7.80 15.57
N GLY A 135 -10.90 -7.68 16.77
CA GLY A 135 -9.86 -8.56 17.30
C GLY A 135 -8.43 -8.03 17.17
N GLN A 136 -8.22 -6.82 16.63
CA GLN A 136 -6.94 -6.13 16.71
C GLN A 136 -6.87 -5.35 18.03
N GLU A 137 -5.98 -5.78 18.91
CA GLU A 137 -5.76 -5.15 20.24
C GLU A 137 -4.66 -4.09 20.22
N ASN A 138 -3.79 -4.13 19.19
CA ASN A 138 -2.67 -3.21 19.05
C ASN A 138 -3.03 -2.02 18.16
N ARG A 139 -2.32 -0.90 18.37
CA ARG A 139 -2.37 0.25 17.45
C ARG A 139 -1.74 -0.15 16.13
N VAL A 140 -2.36 0.23 15.02
CA VAL A 140 -1.84 0.02 13.67
C VAL A 140 -1.25 1.33 13.16
N PHE A 141 0.04 1.30 12.83
CA PHE A 141 0.75 2.44 12.24
C PHE A 141 0.75 2.32 10.72
N VAL A 142 0.41 3.41 10.04
CA VAL A 142 0.30 3.44 8.58
C VAL A 142 1.34 4.39 7.99
N TYR A 143 2.22 3.84 7.16
CA TYR A 143 3.22 4.59 6.40
C TYR A 143 2.82 4.67 4.93
N ARG A 144 2.82 5.88 4.38
CA ARG A 144 2.65 6.12 2.95
C ARG A 144 3.95 6.68 2.39
N PHE A 145 4.55 5.98 1.47
CA PHE A 145 5.79 6.39 0.81
C PHE A 145 5.45 7.16 -0.47
N ILE A 146 5.67 8.46 -0.45
CA ILE A 146 5.35 9.37 -1.55
C ILE A 146 6.63 10.02 -2.04
N SER A 147 6.94 9.89 -3.32
CA SER A 147 8.07 10.58 -3.94
C SER A 147 7.70 12.04 -4.20
N ASN A 148 8.45 12.96 -3.57
CA ASN A 148 8.25 14.39 -3.69
C ASN A 148 8.50 14.88 -5.13
N ASN A 149 7.82 15.93 -5.55
CA ASN A 149 7.91 16.54 -6.89
C ASN A 149 7.58 15.57 -8.04
N THR A 150 6.78 14.53 -7.78
CA THR A 150 6.37 13.53 -8.77
C THR A 150 4.86 13.51 -8.97
N ILE A 151 4.42 12.61 -9.87
CA ILE A 151 3.00 12.32 -10.08
C ILE A 151 2.31 11.79 -8.81
N GLU A 152 3.04 11.16 -7.89
CA GLU A 152 2.48 10.60 -6.66
C GLU A 152 1.97 11.69 -5.72
N GLU A 153 2.72 12.77 -5.57
CA GLU A 153 2.28 13.94 -4.80
C GLU A 153 1.02 14.57 -5.39
N LYS A 154 0.92 14.63 -6.74
CA LYS A 154 -0.28 15.13 -7.42
C LYS A 154 -1.49 14.21 -7.17
N ILE A 155 -1.28 12.90 -7.19
CA ILE A 155 -2.34 11.91 -6.89
C ILE A 155 -2.81 12.06 -5.44
N GLN A 156 -1.89 12.22 -4.49
CA GLN A 156 -2.23 12.43 -3.08
C GLN A 156 -3.11 13.69 -2.90
N LYS A 157 -2.69 14.82 -3.46
CA LYS A 157 -3.48 16.06 -3.42
C LYS A 157 -4.88 15.89 -4.02
N LEU A 158 -4.98 15.12 -5.11
CA LEU A 158 -6.27 14.82 -5.74
C LEU A 158 -7.15 13.93 -4.84
N GLN A 159 -6.56 12.93 -4.17
CA GLN A 159 -7.28 12.09 -3.21
C GLN A 159 -7.83 12.90 -2.03
N GLU A 160 -7.00 13.79 -1.46
CA GLU A 160 -7.39 14.68 -0.35
C GLU A 160 -8.58 15.53 -0.76
N ARG A 161 -8.49 16.17 -1.92
CA ARG A 161 -9.59 16.99 -2.47
C ARG A 161 -10.88 16.20 -2.70
N LYS A 162 -10.79 14.97 -3.26
CA LYS A 162 -11.96 14.09 -3.44
C LYS A 162 -12.58 13.70 -2.11
N ARG A 163 -11.78 13.48 -1.06
CA ARG A 163 -12.28 13.18 0.29
C ARG A 163 -13.02 14.37 0.90
N GLU A 164 -12.43 15.56 0.83
CA GLU A 164 -13.05 16.79 1.32
C GLU A 164 -14.40 17.05 0.66
N LEU A 165 -14.47 16.88 -0.67
CA LEU A 165 -15.73 16.98 -1.42
C LEU A 165 -16.75 15.94 -0.95
N ALA A 166 -16.34 14.68 -0.78
CA ALA A 166 -17.25 13.62 -0.31
C ALA A 166 -17.77 13.90 1.11
N GLU A 167 -16.93 14.40 2.01
CA GLU A 167 -17.32 14.81 3.37
C GLU A 167 -18.32 15.98 3.33
N THR A 168 -18.11 16.96 2.44
CA THR A 168 -19.03 18.06 2.22
C THR A 168 -20.41 17.55 1.76
N PHE A 169 -20.45 16.54 0.87
CA PHE A 169 -21.69 15.91 0.42
C PHE A 169 -22.44 15.18 1.54
N VAL A 170 -21.74 14.56 2.44
CA VAL A 170 -22.34 13.80 3.57
C VAL A 170 -22.85 14.71 4.66
N THR A 171 -22.16 15.83 4.91
CA THR A 171 -22.47 16.74 6.03
C THR A 171 -23.43 17.89 5.67
N SER A 172 -23.60 18.19 4.39
CA SER A 172 -24.42 19.30 3.90
C SER A 172 -25.82 18.85 3.52
N ASN A 173 -26.85 19.56 3.99
CA ASN A 173 -28.25 19.36 3.58
C ASN A 173 -28.50 19.71 2.11
N ASN A 174 -27.60 20.42 1.45
CA ASN A 174 -27.64 20.72 0.02
C ASN A 174 -26.22 20.84 -0.55
N PRO A 175 -25.56 19.71 -0.78
CA PRO A 175 -24.12 19.65 -1.14
C PRO A 175 -23.82 20.33 -2.49
N LEU A 176 -24.77 20.35 -3.43
CA LEU A 176 -24.55 20.92 -4.77
C LEU A 176 -24.54 22.46 -4.77
N ARG A 177 -25.11 23.09 -3.76
CA ARG A 177 -25.24 24.56 -3.71
C ARG A 177 -23.93 25.28 -3.42
N SER A 178 -22.97 24.61 -2.84
CA SER A 178 -21.65 25.15 -2.45
C SER A 178 -20.54 24.87 -3.45
N LEU A 179 -20.80 24.07 -4.48
CA LEU A 179 -19.82 23.70 -5.49
C LEU A 179 -19.88 24.64 -6.70
N SER A 180 -18.71 25.08 -7.15
CA SER A 180 -18.56 25.77 -8.44
C SER A 180 -18.77 24.78 -9.60
N GLU A 181 -19.10 25.29 -10.77
CA GLU A 181 -19.26 24.49 -12.00
C GLU A 181 -18.04 23.65 -12.34
N LYS A 182 -16.84 24.19 -12.07
CA LYS A 182 -15.57 23.49 -12.25
C LYS A 182 -15.42 22.31 -11.29
N GLU A 183 -15.81 22.47 -10.05
CA GLU A 183 -15.77 21.39 -9.03
C GLU A 183 -16.79 20.30 -9.31
N MET A 184 -17.96 20.67 -9.87
CA MET A 184 -18.93 19.67 -10.33
C MET A 184 -18.39 18.84 -11.50
N LEU A 185 -17.75 19.47 -12.48
CA LEU A 185 -17.15 18.74 -13.61
C LEU A 185 -16.02 17.79 -13.18
N GLU A 186 -15.22 18.18 -12.18
CA GLU A 186 -14.16 17.32 -11.62
C GLU A 186 -14.69 16.10 -10.85
N LEU A 187 -15.93 16.12 -10.35
CA LEU A 187 -16.58 14.98 -9.69
C LEU A 187 -16.97 13.86 -10.67
N PHE A 188 -17.23 14.20 -11.93
CA PHE A 188 -17.69 13.27 -12.95
C PHE A 188 -16.59 12.86 -13.95
N ALA A 189 -15.37 13.40 -13.82
CA ALA A 189 -14.20 13.04 -14.62
C ALA A 189 -13.34 11.98 -13.92
#